data_821c4ecec160a9b5b94f4535185f5e0e
#
_entry.id   821c4ecec160a9b5b94f4535185f5e0e
#
_cell.length_a   1.000
_cell.length_b   1.000
_cell.length_c   1.000
_cell.angle_alpha   90.00
_cell.angle_beta   90.00
_cell.angle_gamma   90.00
#
_symmetry.space_group_name_H-M   'P 1'
#
loop_
_entity.id
_entity.type
_entity.pdbx_description
1 polymer ?
#
loop_
_entity_poly.entity_id
_entity_poly.type
_entity_poly.pdbx_seq_one_letter_code
_entity_poly.pdbx_strand_id
1 'polypeptide(L)'
;MKFIIAQWSLRRAAITGVLAVLAVALAIFASLPLAVSSGVVRDRLERDIGAWAGHPVSLGNAPSLDFWPTPTITLDNVDIRPATFAGGDPILSADRIVANFNLFSAVLGAPSFSQFKLIRPTFNVERYPDTRSNWSSSSGELAQGIAAAVARDLAAQAGAAPPMPATIPDSAALGTVTIEDGTVTLISDPGAPAEKFTAINGTLAWTAPTAVARANLVAIFRGEQLTLVGSTAAPLLLLGKRLAPVELKVSSAPLTFNFVGKASLGAGIFVSGALDLKSPSVRRALEWSRADIKPGEALGALELTAKVTAEPTKAKLDDLIVMIDRNRGIGVL
;
A
#
# COMPACT_ATOMS: atom_id res chain seq x y z
N MET A 1 -65.88 -30.18 -9.16
CA MET A 1 -64.81 -30.78 -9.96
C MET A 1 -64.03 -29.76 -10.78
N LYS A 2 -64.50 -28.53 -11.02
CA LYS A 2 -63.82 -27.49 -11.81
C LYS A 2 -62.72 -26.68 -11.03
N PHE A 3 -62.71 -26.64 -9.71
CA PHE A 3 -61.75 -25.86 -8.88
C PHE A 3 -60.37 -26.52 -8.71
N ILE A 4 -60.26 -27.84 -8.80
CA ILE A 4 -59.04 -28.60 -8.61
C ILE A 4 -58.11 -28.50 -9.85
N ILE A 5 -58.72 -28.42 -11.05
CA ILE A 5 -57.98 -28.35 -12.32
C ILE A 5 -57.31 -26.96 -12.51
N ALA A 6 -57.93 -25.90 -12.01
CA ALA A 6 -57.38 -24.54 -12.10
C ALA A 6 -56.13 -24.34 -11.22
N GLN A 7 -56.07 -24.95 -10.03
CA GLN A 7 -54.91 -24.88 -9.17
C GLN A 7 -53.69 -25.67 -9.70
N TRP A 8 -53.91 -26.74 -10.43
CA TRP A 8 -52.86 -27.54 -11.04
C TRP A 8 -52.18 -26.81 -12.24
N SER A 9 -52.95 -26.03 -13.01
CA SER A 9 -52.43 -25.23 -14.12
C SER A 9 -51.66 -24.03 -13.64
N LEU A 10 -52.08 -23.36 -12.58
CA LEU A 10 -51.40 -22.24 -11.95
C LEU A 10 -50.04 -22.65 -11.31
N ARG A 11 -50.03 -23.82 -10.63
CA ARG A 11 -48.76 -24.35 -10.08
C ARG A 11 -47.75 -24.73 -11.17
N ARG A 12 -48.22 -25.34 -12.28
CA ARG A 12 -47.35 -25.66 -13.43
C ARG A 12 -46.84 -24.39 -14.12
N ALA A 13 -47.70 -23.40 -14.31
CA ALA A 13 -47.29 -22.10 -14.86
C ALA A 13 -46.26 -21.36 -13.96
N ALA A 14 -46.45 -21.40 -12.65
CA ALA A 14 -45.48 -20.83 -11.69
C ALA A 14 -44.15 -21.58 -11.71
N ILE A 15 -44.15 -22.92 -11.74
CA ILE A 15 -42.92 -23.73 -11.82
C ILE A 15 -42.19 -23.48 -13.16
N THR A 16 -42.92 -23.44 -14.28
CA THR A 16 -42.30 -23.12 -15.59
C THR A 16 -41.74 -21.69 -15.62
N GLY A 17 -42.41 -20.72 -15.00
CA GLY A 17 -41.91 -19.36 -14.87
C GLY A 17 -40.64 -19.29 -14.03
N VAL A 18 -40.59 -19.96 -12.90
CA VAL A 18 -39.40 -20.06 -12.05
C VAL A 18 -38.23 -20.74 -12.79
N LEU A 19 -38.51 -21.85 -13.49
CA LEU A 19 -37.50 -22.56 -14.28
C LEU A 19 -36.99 -21.71 -15.45
N ALA A 20 -37.83 -20.94 -16.10
CA ALA A 20 -37.42 -20.02 -17.15
C ALA A 20 -36.56 -18.89 -16.61
N VAL A 21 -36.90 -18.30 -15.47
CA VAL A 21 -36.06 -17.27 -14.79
C VAL A 21 -34.73 -17.86 -14.36
N LEU A 22 -34.71 -19.07 -13.80
CA LEU A 22 -33.48 -19.78 -13.43
C LEU A 22 -32.62 -20.09 -14.66
N ALA A 23 -33.20 -20.52 -15.77
CA ALA A 23 -32.50 -20.81 -17.02
C ALA A 23 -31.89 -19.53 -17.62
N VAL A 24 -32.61 -18.41 -17.59
CA VAL A 24 -32.09 -17.11 -18.04
C VAL A 24 -30.98 -16.62 -17.10
N ALA A 25 -31.16 -16.74 -15.80
CA ALA A 25 -30.12 -16.40 -14.82
C ALA A 25 -28.85 -17.25 -15.01
N LEU A 26 -29.02 -18.56 -15.26
CA LEU A 26 -27.93 -19.49 -15.53
C LEU A 26 -27.21 -19.15 -16.85
N ALA A 27 -27.97 -18.80 -17.91
CA ALA A 27 -27.42 -18.37 -19.19
C ALA A 27 -26.63 -17.07 -19.09
N ILE A 28 -27.17 -16.09 -18.35
CA ILE A 28 -26.46 -14.84 -18.04
C ILE A 28 -25.18 -15.15 -17.26
N PHE A 29 -25.27 -15.97 -16.22
CA PHE A 29 -24.12 -16.35 -15.38
C PHE A 29 -23.06 -17.10 -16.19
N ALA A 30 -23.45 -18.00 -17.09
CA ALA A 30 -22.53 -18.74 -17.96
C ALA A 30 -21.90 -17.86 -19.05
N SER A 31 -22.54 -16.75 -19.44
CA SER A 31 -22.00 -15.81 -20.45
C SER A 31 -21.07 -14.74 -19.84
N LEU A 32 -21.11 -14.50 -18.53
CA LEU A 32 -20.27 -13.52 -17.84
C LEU A 32 -18.76 -13.74 -18.07
N PRO A 33 -18.18 -14.95 -17.97
CA PRO A 33 -16.75 -15.17 -18.24
C PRO A 33 -16.36 -14.83 -19.68
N LEU A 34 -17.23 -15.09 -20.65
CA LEU A 34 -16.99 -14.79 -22.06
C LEU A 34 -17.05 -13.29 -22.34
N ALA A 35 -17.92 -12.56 -21.66
CA ALA A 35 -18.01 -11.10 -21.79
C ALA A 35 -16.79 -10.40 -21.18
N VAL A 36 -16.25 -10.92 -20.06
CA VAL A 36 -15.11 -10.32 -19.34
C VAL A 36 -13.77 -10.58 -20.02
N SER A 37 -13.63 -11.70 -20.72
CA SER A 37 -12.45 -12.00 -21.54
C SER A 37 -12.33 -11.12 -22.80
N SER A 38 -13.25 -10.17 -23.00
CA SER A 38 -13.23 -9.25 -24.13
C SER A 38 -12.23 -8.11 -23.92
N GLY A 39 -11.60 -7.64 -25.01
CA GLY A 39 -10.72 -6.46 -24.98
C GLY A 39 -11.37 -5.22 -24.37
N VAL A 40 -12.71 -5.09 -24.49
CA VAL A 40 -13.48 -3.96 -23.95
C VAL A 40 -13.39 -3.89 -22.41
N VAL A 41 -13.45 -5.04 -21.73
CA VAL A 41 -13.33 -5.09 -20.26
C VAL A 41 -11.89 -4.80 -19.84
N ARG A 42 -10.91 -5.31 -20.55
CA ARG A 42 -9.49 -4.99 -20.34
C ARG A 42 -9.27 -3.47 -20.43
N ASP A 43 -9.66 -2.85 -21.52
CA ASP A 43 -9.48 -1.41 -21.77
C ASP A 43 -10.21 -0.55 -20.71
N ARG A 44 -11.34 -1.04 -20.19
CA ARG A 44 -12.06 -0.37 -19.10
C ARG A 44 -11.30 -0.47 -17.79
N LEU A 45 -10.80 -1.64 -17.42
CA LEU A 45 -10.03 -1.84 -16.21
C LEU A 45 -8.70 -1.05 -16.23
N GLU A 46 -8.00 -1.04 -17.36
CA GLU A 46 -6.80 -0.21 -17.54
C GLU A 46 -7.11 1.28 -17.27
N ARG A 47 -8.22 1.78 -17.79
CA ARG A 47 -8.66 3.16 -17.55
C ARG A 47 -9.08 3.41 -16.11
N ASP A 48 -9.88 2.52 -15.51
CA ASP A 48 -10.42 2.70 -14.16
C ASP A 48 -9.29 2.63 -13.10
N ILE A 49 -8.36 1.66 -13.22
CA ILE A 49 -7.18 1.56 -12.35
C ILE A 49 -6.26 2.77 -12.58
N GLY A 50 -6.07 3.17 -13.84
CA GLY A 50 -5.28 4.35 -14.19
C GLY A 50 -5.88 5.65 -13.64
N ALA A 51 -7.20 5.80 -13.68
CA ALA A 51 -7.91 6.95 -13.12
C ALA A 51 -7.79 7.00 -11.59
N TRP A 52 -7.77 5.85 -10.92
CA TRP A 52 -7.55 5.77 -9.48
C TRP A 52 -6.10 6.12 -9.11
N ALA A 53 -5.13 5.45 -9.76
CA ALA A 53 -3.70 5.61 -9.45
C ALA A 53 -3.11 6.95 -9.94
N GLY A 54 -3.71 7.56 -10.98
CA GLY A 54 -3.16 8.71 -11.69
C GLY A 54 -1.98 8.37 -12.58
N HIS A 55 -1.83 7.10 -12.95
CA HIS A 55 -0.73 6.56 -13.76
C HIS A 55 -1.27 5.65 -14.87
N PRO A 56 -0.64 5.61 -16.05
CA PRO A 56 -1.01 4.68 -17.11
C PRO A 56 -0.83 3.23 -16.64
N VAL A 57 -1.84 2.40 -16.91
CA VAL A 57 -1.86 0.97 -16.58
C VAL A 57 -1.97 0.17 -17.86
N SER A 58 -1.25 -0.93 -17.94
CA SER A 58 -1.36 -1.92 -19.02
C SER A 58 -1.49 -3.33 -18.46
N LEU A 59 -2.36 -4.13 -19.05
CA LEU A 59 -2.58 -5.53 -18.73
C LEU A 59 -2.03 -6.39 -19.86
N GLY A 60 -1.22 -7.40 -19.54
CA GLY A 60 -0.66 -8.31 -20.55
C GLY A 60 -1.72 -9.19 -21.20
N ASN A 61 -2.65 -9.69 -20.42
CA ASN A 61 -3.71 -10.61 -20.88
C ASN A 61 -5.11 -10.06 -20.57
N ALA A 62 -6.12 -10.66 -21.20
CA ALA A 62 -7.50 -10.39 -20.86
C ALA A 62 -7.79 -10.87 -19.42
N PRO A 63 -8.56 -10.10 -18.64
CA PRO A 63 -8.95 -10.48 -17.29
C PRO A 63 -9.72 -11.79 -17.27
N SER A 64 -9.55 -12.59 -16.21
CA SER A 64 -10.36 -13.77 -15.96
C SER A 64 -11.21 -13.58 -14.70
N LEU A 65 -12.42 -14.17 -14.70
CA LEU A 65 -13.35 -14.15 -13.59
C LEU A 65 -13.59 -15.55 -13.07
N ASP A 66 -13.48 -15.71 -11.75
CA ASP A 66 -13.90 -16.88 -11.01
C ASP A 66 -15.01 -16.47 -10.04
N PHE A 67 -16.12 -17.23 -10.01
CA PHE A 67 -17.29 -16.90 -9.18
C PHE A 67 -17.38 -17.76 -7.91
N TRP A 68 -16.62 -18.84 -7.85
CA TRP A 68 -16.67 -19.79 -6.74
C TRP A 68 -15.26 -20.10 -6.21
N PRO A 69 -15.03 -20.17 -4.88
CA PRO A 69 -15.99 -19.94 -3.78
C PRO A 69 -16.32 -18.47 -3.51
N THR A 70 -15.48 -17.55 -3.95
CA THR A 70 -15.66 -16.09 -3.79
C THR A 70 -15.48 -15.43 -5.16
N PRO A 71 -16.31 -14.47 -5.54
CA PRO A 71 -16.12 -13.75 -6.80
C PRO A 71 -14.77 -13.06 -6.83
N THR A 72 -13.91 -13.44 -7.77
CA THR A 72 -12.58 -12.88 -7.96
C THR A 72 -12.35 -12.51 -9.41
N ILE A 73 -11.57 -11.44 -9.62
CA ILE A 73 -11.00 -11.08 -10.90
C ILE A 73 -9.49 -11.28 -10.83
N THR A 74 -8.94 -11.91 -11.85
CA THR A 74 -7.50 -12.12 -12.01
C THR A 74 -7.00 -11.32 -13.20
N LEU A 75 -5.96 -10.52 -12.95
CA LEU A 75 -5.25 -9.72 -13.92
C LEU A 75 -3.81 -10.25 -14.02
N ASP A 76 -3.38 -10.66 -15.18
CA ASP A 76 -2.02 -11.16 -15.41
C ASP A 76 -1.15 -10.11 -16.11
N ASN A 77 0.13 -10.06 -15.71
CA ASN A 77 1.14 -9.15 -16.24
C ASN A 77 0.67 -7.69 -16.22
N VAL A 78 0.51 -7.18 -15.01
CA VAL A 78 0.05 -5.81 -14.77
C VAL A 78 1.25 -4.90 -14.64
N ASP A 79 1.32 -3.86 -15.48
CA ASP A 79 2.32 -2.81 -15.43
C ASP A 79 1.66 -1.46 -15.19
N ILE A 80 2.20 -0.71 -14.21
CA ILE A 80 1.87 0.70 -13.98
C ILE A 80 3.11 1.52 -14.30
N ARG A 81 2.96 2.54 -15.15
CA ARG A 81 4.07 3.37 -15.62
C ARG A 81 3.99 4.79 -15.06
N PRO A 82 5.12 5.52 -14.97
CA PRO A 82 5.09 6.92 -14.54
C PRO A 82 4.20 7.78 -15.44
N ALA A 83 3.40 8.66 -14.87
CA ALA A 83 2.56 9.57 -15.64
C ALA A 83 3.36 10.60 -16.45
N THR A 84 4.56 10.96 -15.99
CA THR A 84 5.40 12.04 -16.56
C THR A 84 6.43 11.55 -17.58
N PHE A 85 6.70 10.24 -17.66
CA PHE A 85 7.72 9.65 -18.54
C PHE A 85 7.17 8.42 -19.25
N ALA A 86 6.51 8.61 -20.38
CA ALA A 86 5.85 7.55 -21.15
C ALA A 86 6.79 6.41 -21.65
N GLY A 87 8.10 6.54 -21.52
CA GLY A 87 9.11 5.54 -21.92
C GLY A 87 9.95 4.99 -20.78
N GLY A 88 9.65 5.31 -19.52
CA GLY A 88 10.39 4.80 -18.35
C GLY A 88 10.01 3.39 -17.95
N ASP A 89 10.85 2.77 -17.13
CA ASP A 89 10.55 1.47 -16.51
C ASP A 89 9.26 1.56 -15.68
N PRO A 90 8.47 0.46 -15.61
CA PRO A 90 7.28 0.43 -14.77
C PRO A 90 7.62 0.78 -13.31
N ILE A 91 6.77 1.59 -12.69
CA ILE A 91 6.86 1.88 -11.25
C ILE A 91 6.34 0.69 -10.41
N LEU A 92 5.40 -0.06 -10.99
CA LEU A 92 4.90 -1.33 -10.47
C LEU A 92 4.75 -2.30 -11.64
N SER A 93 5.31 -3.48 -11.50
CA SER A 93 5.00 -4.65 -12.31
C SER A 93 4.54 -5.77 -11.40
N ALA A 94 3.54 -6.53 -11.78
CA ALA A 94 3.11 -7.71 -11.05
C ALA A 94 2.77 -8.83 -12.04
N ASP A 95 3.24 -10.04 -11.75
CA ASP A 95 2.90 -11.21 -12.57
C ASP A 95 1.40 -11.45 -12.54
N ARG A 96 0.78 -11.24 -11.36
CA ARG A 96 -0.66 -11.41 -11.18
C ARG A 96 -1.19 -10.54 -10.06
N ILE A 97 -2.36 -9.96 -10.29
CA ILE A 97 -3.19 -9.33 -9.27
C ILE A 97 -4.52 -10.07 -9.21
N VAL A 98 -4.89 -10.55 -8.03
CA VAL A 98 -6.20 -11.14 -7.76
C VAL A 98 -6.96 -10.20 -6.86
N ALA A 99 -8.18 -9.82 -7.27
CA ALA A 99 -9.02 -8.93 -6.48
C ALA A 99 -10.38 -9.59 -6.20
N ASN A 100 -10.81 -9.57 -4.94
CA ASN A 100 -12.15 -9.98 -4.56
C ASN A 100 -13.12 -8.84 -4.82
N PHE A 101 -14.28 -9.15 -5.40
CA PHE A 101 -15.30 -8.16 -5.66
C PHE A 101 -16.68 -8.60 -5.17
N ASN A 102 -17.55 -7.61 -4.91
CA ASN A 102 -18.92 -7.89 -4.55
C ASN A 102 -19.76 -8.08 -5.82
N LEU A 103 -20.32 -9.28 -5.99
CA LEU A 103 -21.11 -9.63 -7.17
C LEU A 103 -22.35 -8.75 -7.31
N PHE A 104 -23.01 -8.41 -6.20
CA PHE A 104 -24.22 -7.59 -6.23
C PHE A 104 -23.93 -6.17 -6.72
N SER A 105 -22.86 -5.55 -6.23
CA SER A 105 -22.42 -4.22 -6.69
C SER A 105 -21.94 -4.25 -8.14
N ALA A 106 -21.31 -5.36 -8.57
CA ALA A 106 -20.88 -5.53 -9.96
C ALA A 106 -22.08 -5.62 -10.92
N VAL A 107 -23.14 -6.32 -10.57
CA VAL A 107 -24.39 -6.40 -11.35
C VAL A 107 -25.08 -5.04 -11.47
N LEU A 108 -24.96 -4.19 -10.45
CA LEU A 108 -25.47 -2.81 -10.47
C LEU A 108 -24.55 -1.82 -11.23
N GLY A 109 -23.46 -2.31 -11.84
CA GLY A 109 -22.55 -1.51 -12.64
C GLY A 109 -21.50 -0.72 -11.85
N ALA A 110 -21.40 -0.93 -10.53
CA ALA A 110 -20.43 -0.28 -9.64
C ALA A 110 -19.67 -1.34 -8.81
N PRO A 111 -18.76 -2.14 -9.41
CA PRO A 111 -18.04 -3.17 -8.69
C PRO A 111 -17.17 -2.54 -7.59
N SER A 112 -17.31 -3.04 -6.36
CA SER A 112 -16.47 -2.66 -5.24
C SER A 112 -15.44 -3.74 -4.95
N PHE A 113 -14.18 -3.35 -4.90
CA PHE A 113 -13.06 -4.22 -4.59
C PHE A 113 -12.55 -3.90 -3.18
N SER A 114 -12.25 -4.91 -2.39
CA SER A 114 -11.85 -4.72 -0.98
C SER A 114 -10.57 -5.46 -0.58
N GLN A 115 -10.23 -6.50 -1.31
CA GLN A 115 -9.07 -7.34 -1.04
C GLN A 115 -8.31 -7.58 -2.34
N PHE A 116 -7.02 -7.27 -2.30
CA PHE A 116 -6.11 -7.45 -3.41
C PHE A 116 -4.99 -8.38 -2.98
N LYS A 117 -4.59 -9.28 -3.87
CA LYS A 117 -3.42 -10.13 -3.71
C LYS A 117 -2.49 -9.89 -4.89
N LEU A 118 -1.29 -9.40 -4.61
CA LEU A 118 -0.25 -9.16 -5.59
C LEU A 118 0.76 -10.31 -5.53
N ILE A 119 0.98 -10.97 -6.65
CA ILE A 119 1.92 -12.09 -6.78
C ILE A 119 3.13 -11.61 -7.55
N ARG A 120 4.30 -11.75 -6.94
CA ARG A 120 5.61 -11.28 -7.41
C ARG A 120 5.60 -9.83 -7.92
N PRO A 121 5.04 -8.89 -7.12
CA PRO A 121 5.10 -7.49 -7.52
C PRO A 121 6.52 -6.96 -7.40
N THR A 122 6.92 -6.14 -8.38
CA THR A 122 8.15 -5.36 -8.35
C THR A 122 7.78 -3.89 -8.29
N PHE A 123 8.17 -3.21 -7.22
CA PHE A 123 8.00 -1.78 -7.04
C PHE A 123 9.32 -1.07 -7.28
N ASN A 124 9.36 -0.14 -8.21
CA ASN A 124 10.49 0.71 -8.46
C ASN A 124 10.21 2.12 -7.94
N VAL A 125 10.93 2.52 -6.92
CA VAL A 125 10.79 3.84 -6.28
C VAL A 125 12.05 4.64 -6.54
N GLU A 126 11.93 5.68 -7.33
CA GLU A 126 13.00 6.61 -7.65
C GLU A 126 12.64 8.00 -7.14
N ARG A 127 13.55 8.60 -6.38
CA ARG A 127 13.43 9.98 -5.91
C ARG A 127 14.22 10.90 -6.83
N TYR A 128 13.62 12.04 -7.17
CA TYR A 128 14.28 13.09 -7.95
C TYR A 128 14.82 14.21 -7.05
N PRO A 129 15.78 15.01 -7.52
CA PRO A 129 16.38 16.10 -6.74
C PRO A 129 15.38 17.16 -6.26
N ASP A 130 14.27 17.33 -6.99
CA ASP A 130 13.18 18.25 -6.66
C ASP A 130 12.17 17.68 -5.63
N THR A 131 12.55 16.59 -4.93
CA THR A 131 11.74 15.91 -3.91
C THR A 131 10.51 15.19 -4.43
N ARG A 132 10.26 15.18 -5.75
CA ARG A 132 9.27 14.31 -6.37
C ARG A 132 9.81 12.88 -6.48
N SER A 133 8.94 11.95 -6.77
CA SER A 133 9.31 10.56 -7.10
C SER A 133 8.60 10.16 -8.39
N ASN A 134 9.05 9.06 -8.99
CA ASN A 134 8.37 8.47 -10.14
C ASN A 134 6.90 8.05 -9.81
N TRP A 135 6.55 7.91 -8.51
CA TRP A 135 5.20 7.68 -8.00
C TRP A 135 4.37 8.96 -7.83
N SER A 136 4.95 10.12 -8.03
CA SER A 136 4.23 11.39 -7.87
C SER A 136 3.27 11.59 -9.04
N SER A 137 1.99 11.72 -8.74
CA SER A 137 0.95 12.10 -9.69
C SER A 137 0.15 13.28 -9.16
N SER A 138 -0.27 14.16 -10.04
CA SER A 138 -1.20 15.26 -9.76
C SER A 138 -2.64 14.90 -10.14
N SER A 139 -2.85 13.75 -10.75
CA SER A 139 -4.14 13.23 -11.19
C SER A 139 -4.48 11.93 -10.46
N GLY A 140 -5.75 11.54 -10.54
CA GLY A 140 -6.26 10.32 -9.93
C GLY A 140 -6.95 10.55 -8.58
N GLU A 141 -7.77 9.59 -8.18
CA GLU A 141 -8.59 9.69 -6.96
C GLU A 141 -7.75 9.70 -5.69
N LEU A 142 -6.65 8.95 -5.67
CA LEU A 142 -5.69 8.97 -4.57
C LEU A 142 -5.07 10.36 -4.41
N ALA A 143 -4.62 10.98 -5.52
CA ALA A 143 -4.05 12.33 -5.50
C ALA A 143 -5.07 13.38 -5.04
N GLN A 144 -6.33 13.26 -5.47
CA GLN A 144 -7.43 14.12 -5.01
C GLN A 144 -7.67 13.96 -3.50
N GLY A 145 -7.68 12.72 -2.99
CA GLY A 145 -7.80 12.42 -1.57
C GLY A 145 -6.66 13.04 -0.75
N ILE A 146 -5.43 12.93 -1.22
CA ILE A 146 -4.25 13.55 -0.61
C ILE A 146 -4.39 15.07 -0.59
N ALA A 147 -4.73 15.69 -1.72
CA ALA A 147 -4.89 17.14 -1.82
C ALA A 147 -5.99 17.67 -0.88
N ALA A 148 -7.13 16.98 -0.82
CA ALA A 148 -8.22 17.33 0.09
C ALA A 148 -7.83 17.21 1.56
N ALA A 149 -7.10 16.15 1.95
CA ALA A 149 -6.62 15.96 3.31
C ALA A 149 -5.62 17.06 3.72
N VAL A 150 -4.67 17.37 2.83
CA VAL A 150 -3.69 18.45 3.03
C VAL A 150 -4.37 19.81 3.16
N ALA A 151 -5.35 20.11 2.31
CA ALA A 151 -6.09 21.38 2.38
C ALA A 151 -6.85 21.52 3.71
N ARG A 152 -7.45 20.45 4.21
CA ARG A 152 -8.11 20.44 5.52
C ARG A 152 -7.13 20.67 6.67
N ASP A 153 -5.97 20.01 6.64
CA ASP A 153 -4.93 20.17 7.65
C ASP A 153 -4.40 21.61 7.69
N LEU A 154 -4.14 22.22 6.52
CA LEU A 154 -3.70 23.61 6.42
C LEU A 154 -4.76 24.60 6.94
N ALA A 155 -6.03 24.39 6.58
CA ALA A 155 -7.12 25.21 7.04
C ALA A 155 -7.29 25.12 8.57
N ALA A 156 -7.19 23.90 9.13
CA ALA A 156 -7.26 23.70 10.58
C ALA A 156 -6.11 24.41 11.32
N GLN A 157 -4.89 24.37 10.78
CA GLN A 157 -3.73 25.07 11.35
C GLN A 157 -3.88 26.60 11.27
N ALA A 158 -4.54 27.11 10.23
CA ALA A 158 -4.83 28.54 10.06
C ALA A 158 -6.08 29.01 10.82
N GLY A 159 -6.81 28.12 11.50
CA GLY A 159 -8.10 28.44 12.12
C GLY A 159 -9.20 28.84 11.10
N ALA A 160 -9.05 28.43 9.84
CA ALA A 160 -9.94 28.74 8.74
C ALA A 160 -10.85 27.56 8.38
N ALA A 161 -11.98 27.85 7.74
CA ALA A 161 -12.80 26.79 7.16
C ALA A 161 -12.07 26.14 5.96
N PRO A 162 -12.16 24.82 5.80
CA PRO A 162 -11.54 24.14 4.64
C PRO A 162 -12.17 24.62 3.34
N PRO A 163 -11.38 24.77 2.25
CA PRO A 163 -11.90 25.18 0.95
C PRO A 163 -12.89 24.14 0.42
N MET A 164 -13.93 24.58 -0.26
CA MET A 164 -14.91 23.72 -0.95
C MET A 164 -14.43 23.37 -2.37
N PRO A 165 -14.57 22.10 -2.85
CA PRO A 165 -15.04 20.92 -2.14
C PRO A 165 -13.86 20.13 -1.54
N ALA A 166 -13.77 20.03 -0.22
CA ALA A 166 -12.77 19.20 0.46
C ALA A 166 -13.29 17.78 0.74
N THR A 167 -14.02 17.19 -0.19
CA THR A 167 -14.49 15.80 -0.04
C THR A 167 -13.36 14.86 -0.37
N ILE A 168 -13.01 13.97 0.55
CA ILE A 168 -12.07 12.89 0.31
C ILE A 168 -12.87 11.73 -0.28
N PRO A 169 -12.52 11.25 -1.49
CA PRO A 169 -13.19 10.09 -2.08
C PRO A 169 -12.99 8.84 -1.20
N ASP A 170 -14.02 8.04 -1.00
CA ASP A 170 -13.91 6.77 -0.26
C ASP A 170 -12.94 5.80 -0.98
N SER A 171 -12.85 5.90 -2.28
CA SER A 171 -11.92 5.17 -3.15
C SER A 171 -10.44 5.56 -2.98
N ALA A 172 -10.12 6.66 -2.27
CA ALA A 172 -8.73 7.02 -1.99
C ALA A 172 -7.99 6.00 -1.11
N ALA A 173 -8.71 5.09 -0.43
CA ALA A 173 -8.11 4.01 0.35
C ALA A 173 -7.79 2.77 -0.50
N LEU A 174 -6.78 2.00 -0.05
CA LEU A 174 -6.30 0.81 -0.77
C LEU A 174 -7.09 -0.48 -0.48
N GLY A 175 -7.94 -0.48 0.57
CA GLY A 175 -8.50 -1.74 1.06
C GLY A 175 -7.45 -2.58 1.79
N THR A 176 -7.47 -3.89 1.57
CA THR A 176 -6.44 -4.81 2.09
C THR A 176 -5.66 -5.40 0.93
N VAL A 177 -4.35 -5.21 0.96
CA VAL A 177 -3.41 -5.71 -0.04
C VAL A 177 -2.52 -6.76 0.60
N THR A 178 -2.54 -7.98 0.06
CA THR A 178 -1.61 -9.06 0.40
C THR A 178 -0.52 -9.11 -0.66
N ILE A 179 0.73 -9.17 -0.24
CA ILE A 179 1.90 -9.28 -1.12
C ILE A 179 2.50 -10.66 -0.94
N GLU A 180 2.78 -11.34 -2.04
CA GLU A 180 3.51 -12.60 -2.09
C GLU A 180 4.74 -12.47 -2.99
N ASP A 181 5.90 -12.76 -2.41
CA ASP A 181 7.21 -12.76 -3.07
C ASP A 181 7.53 -11.45 -3.82
N GLY A 182 7.23 -10.32 -3.17
CA GLY A 182 7.43 -8.99 -3.74
C GLY A 182 8.90 -8.55 -3.72
N THR A 183 9.20 -7.56 -4.54
CA THR A 183 10.49 -6.86 -4.58
C THR A 183 10.24 -5.35 -4.56
N VAL A 184 11.04 -4.61 -3.79
CA VAL A 184 11.10 -3.14 -3.82
C VAL A 184 12.52 -2.73 -4.17
N THR A 185 12.67 -1.92 -5.21
CA THR A 185 13.92 -1.25 -5.58
C THR A 185 13.80 0.23 -5.25
N LEU A 186 14.67 0.74 -4.43
CA LEU A 186 14.69 2.14 -3.99
C LEU A 186 15.96 2.83 -4.48
N ILE A 187 15.80 3.90 -5.26
CA ILE A 187 16.88 4.80 -5.68
C ILE A 187 16.63 6.14 -5.00
N SER A 188 17.45 6.45 -3.97
CA SER A 188 17.25 7.62 -3.14
C SER A 188 17.70 8.91 -3.80
N ASP A 189 18.77 8.86 -4.62
CA ASP A 189 19.30 9.98 -5.36
C ASP A 189 19.81 9.51 -6.73
N PRO A 190 19.80 10.37 -7.77
CA PRO A 190 20.33 10.03 -9.08
C PRO A 190 21.81 9.62 -8.99
N GLY A 191 22.12 8.42 -9.47
CA GLY A 191 23.46 7.84 -9.42
C GLY A 191 23.84 7.14 -8.11
N ALA A 192 22.98 7.17 -7.10
CA ALA A 192 23.16 6.34 -5.91
C ALA A 192 22.91 4.85 -6.21
N PRO A 193 23.60 3.93 -5.52
CA PRO A 193 23.32 2.52 -5.66
C PRO A 193 21.89 2.21 -5.21
N ALA A 194 21.18 1.41 -6.01
CA ALA A 194 19.82 0.98 -5.68
C ALA A 194 19.83 0.08 -4.43
N GLU A 195 18.98 0.40 -3.48
CA GLU A 195 18.67 -0.49 -2.35
C GLU A 195 17.54 -1.43 -2.73
N LYS A 196 17.72 -2.72 -2.43
CA LYS A 196 16.77 -3.74 -2.85
C LYS A 196 16.25 -4.55 -1.66
N PHE A 197 14.93 -4.59 -1.52
CA PHE A 197 14.22 -5.49 -0.62
C PHE A 197 13.60 -6.60 -1.46
N THR A 198 13.81 -7.85 -1.09
CA THR A 198 13.33 -9.03 -1.84
C THR A 198 12.52 -9.95 -0.96
N ALA A 199 11.84 -10.92 -1.56
CA ALA A 199 10.99 -11.89 -0.86
C ALA A 199 10.02 -11.21 0.10
N ILE A 200 9.42 -10.10 -0.32
CA ILE A 200 8.47 -9.36 0.49
C ILE A 200 7.16 -10.13 0.56
N ASN A 201 6.78 -10.50 1.77
CA ASN A 201 5.52 -11.17 2.05
C ASN A 201 4.80 -10.46 3.19
N GLY A 202 3.47 -10.36 3.10
CA GLY A 202 2.67 -9.78 4.17
C GLY A 202 1.48 -8.98 3.69
N THR A 203 1.00 -8.07 4.54
CA THR A 203 -0.25 -7.34 4.32
C THR A 203 -0.10 -5.85 4.56
N LEU A 204 -0.80 -5.08 3.74
CA LEU A 204 -1.09 -3.65 3.91
C LEU A 204 -2.60 -3.52 4.04
N ALA A 205 -3.09 -2.93 5.12
CA ALA A 205 -4.52 -2.73 5.34
C ALA A 205 -4.82 -1.25 5.54
N TRP A 206 -5.61 -0.68 4.63
CA TRP A 206 -6.10 0.69 4.70
C TRP A 206 -7.48 0.75 4.06
N THR A 207 -8.50 0.47 4.88
CA THR A 207 -9.86 0.15 4.43
C THR A 207 -10.77 1.36 4.20
N ALA A 208 -10.40 2.52 4.72
CA ALA A 208 -11.10 3.78 4.49
C ALA A 208 -10.11 4.96 4.60
N PRO A 209 -10.34 6.10 3.94
CA PRO A 209 -9.44 7.24 3.94
C PRO A 209 -9.09 7.78 5.34
N THR A 210 -10.04 7.69 6.27
CA THR A 210 -9.89 8.11 7.67
C THR A 210 -9.47 6.99 8.61
N ALA A 211 -9.37 5.75 8.10
CA ALA A 211 -8.95 4.61 8.91
C ALA A 211 -7.43 4.58 9.11
N VAL A 212 -7.02 3.94 10.19
CA VAL A 212 -5.60 3.66 10.43
C VAL A 212 -5.07 2.73 9.35
N ALA A 213 -4.04 3.16 8.64
CA ALA A 213 -3.29 2.27 7.75
C ALA A 213 -2.30 1.44 8.56
N ARG A 214 -2.20 0.14 8.24
CA ARG A 214 -1.31 -0.82 8.90
C ARG A 214 -0.52 -1.60 7.86
N ALA A 215 0.73 -1.87 8.19
CA ALA A 215 1.62 -2.73 7.42
C ALA A 215 2.18 -3.83 8.32
N ASN A 216 2.19 -5.05 7.81
CA ASN A 216 2.86 -6.19 8.46
C ASN A 216 3.57 -6.99 7.36
N LEU A 217 4.87 -6.79 7.26
CA LEU A 217 5.68 -7.27 6.15
C LEU A 217 6.91 -8.02 6.66
N VAL A 218 7.29 -9.04 5.93
CA VAL A 218 8.59 -9.72 6.06
C VAL A 218 9.31 -9.56 4.73
N ALA A 219 10.61 -9.29 4.76
CA ALA A 219 11.44 -9.12 3.57
C ALA A 219 12.87 -9.60 3.84
N ILE A 220 13.67 -9.69 2.79
CA ILE A 220 15.12 -9.85 2.87
C ILE A 220 15.76 -8.54 2.44
N PHE A 221 16.58 -7.96 3.31
CA PHE A 221 17.36 -6.77 3.02
C PHE A 221 18.81 -6.99 3.37
N ARG A 222 19.71 -6.82 2.39
CA ARG A 222 21.16 -7.03 2.54
C ARG A 222 21.52 -8.37 3.19
N GLY A 223 20.81 -9.43 2.76
CA GLY A 223 21.04 -10.81 3.22
C GLY A 223 20.41 -11.17 4.56
N GLU A 224 19.79 -10.22 5.28
CA GLU A 224 19.14 -10.47 6.56
C GLU A 224 17.62 -10.41 6.41
N GLN A 225 16.92 -11.30 7.12
CA GLN A 225 15.47 -11.23 7.22
C GLN A 225 15.06 -10.03 8.06
N LEU A 226 14.13 -9.26 7.56
CA LEU A 226 13.57 -8.08 8.17
C LEU A 226 12.06 -8.29 8.37
N THR A 227 11.56 -8.03 9.58
CA THR A 227 10.13 -7.92 9.86
C THR A 227 9.82 -6.45 10.10
N LEU A 228 8.82 -5.93 9.40
CA LEU A 228 8.32 -4.56 9.52
C LEU A 228 6.87 -4.59 9.95
N VAL A 229 6.58 -3.95 11.08
CA VAL A 229 5.21 -3.67 11.55
C VAL A 229 5.08 -2.17 11.67
N GLY A 230 4.14 -1.59 10.94
CA GLY A 230 3.94 -0.16 10.92
C GLY A 230 2.48 0.24 10.93
N SER A 231 2.18 1.42 11.47
CA SER A 231 0.86 2.02 11.41
C SER A 231 0.92 3.54 11.31
N THR A 232 -0.12 4.12 10.70
CA THR A 232 -0.36 5.57 10.73
C THR A 232 -1.85 5.86 10.80
N ALA A 233 -2.23 6.76 11.69
CA ALA A 233 -3.63 7.22 11.81
C ALA A 233 -4.00 8.28 10.76
N ALA A 234 -3.04 8.81 10.01
CA ALA A 234 -3.27 9.85 9.00
C ALA A 234 -2.52 9.54 7.70
N PRO A 235 -2.86 8.44 6.99
CA PRO A 235 -2.11 7.99 5.81
C PRO A 235 -2.09 9.01 4.68
N LEU A 236 -3.19 9.71 4.41
CA LEU A 236 -3.24 10.75 3.38
C LEU A 236 -2.34 11.95 3.70
N LEU A 237 -2.20 12.32 4.98
CA LEU A 237 -1.26 13.38 5.37
C LEU A 237 0.19 12.92 5.19
N LEU A 238 0.51 11.68 5.57
CA LEU A 238 1.85 11.11 5.36
C LEU A 238 2.22 11.08 3.88
N LEU A 239 1.33 10.58 3.03
CA LEU A 239 1.48 10.58 1.57
C LEU A 239 1.53 12.00 0.99
N GLY A 240 0.78 12.93 1.59
CA GLY A 240 0.78 14.36 1.26
C GLY A 240 1.99 15.12 1.82
N LYS A 241 3.00 14.41 2.32
CA LYS A 241 4.24 14.98 2.86
C LYS A 241 4.01 15.93 4.05
N ARG A 242 2.91 15.71 4.77
CA ARG A 242 2.56 16.42 6.00
C ARG A 242 2.92 15.59 7.22
N LEU A 243 3.01 16.25 8.35
CA LEU A 243 3.31 15.60 9.61
C LEU A 243 2.14 14.68 10.04
N ALA A 244 2.42 13.40 10.17
CA ALA A 244 1.44 12.38 10.53
C ALA A 244 1.94 11.51 11.69
N PRO A 245 1.06 11.02 12.57
CA PRO A 245 1.44 10.06 13.60
C PRO A 245 1.85 8.74 12.95
N VAL A 246 2.97 8.17 13.40
CA VAL A 246 3.54 6.91 12.88
C VAL A 246 4.04 6.07 14.04
N GLU A 247 3.71 4.78 13.96
CA GLU A 247 4.34 3.75 14.76
C GLU A 247 5.07 2.80 13.82
N LEU A 248 6.32 2.49 14.11
CA LEU A 248 7.15 1.64 13.26
C LEU A 248 8.04 0.76 14.12
N LYS A 249 7.93 -0.54 13.91
CA LYS A 249 8.82 -1.55 14.47
C LYS A 249 9.49 -2.30 13.34
N VAL A 250 10.80 -2.32 13.36
CA VAL A 250 11.64 -3.09 12.45
C VAL A 250 12.48 -4.06 13.28
N SER A 251 12.50 -5.32 12.91
CA SER A 251 13.28 -6.34 13.59
C SER A 251 14.06 -7.17 12.57
N SER A 252 15.36 -7.27 12.80
CA SER A 252 16.29 -8.11 12.04
C SER A 252 17.35 -8.68 12.99
N ALA A 253 18.14 -9.64 12.52
CA ALA A 253 19.21 -10.21 13.35
C ALA A 253 20.25 -9.18 13.83
N PRO A 254 20.72 -8.21 12.96
CA PRO A 254 21.68 -7.20 13.40
C PRO A 254 21.07 -6.06 14.21
N LEU A 255 19.77 -5.76 14.07
CA LEU A 255 19.17 -4.56 14.63
C LEU A 255 17.67 -4.72 14.88
N THR A 256 17.20 -4.26 16.03
CA THR A 256 15.78 -3.98 16.30
C THR A 256 15.61 -2.48 16.53
N PHE A 257 14.61 -1.92 15.88
CA PHE A 257 14.28 -0.50 15.92
C PHE A 257 12.78 -0.35 16.20
N ASN A 258 12.43 0.48 17.15
CA ASN A 258 11.05 0.81 17.50
C ASN A 258 10.91 2.33 17.59
N PHE A 259 9.97 2.89 16.86
CA PHE A 259 9.70 4.32 16.81
C PHE A 259 8.21 4.59 17.01
N VAL A 260 7.89 5.51 17.88
CA VAL A 260 6.53 6.02 18.11
C VAL A 260 6.57 7.53 18.13
N GLY A 261 5.90 8.15 17.15
CA GLY A 261 6.00 9.61 17.03
C GLY A 261 5.25 10.16 15.84
N LYS A 262 5.80 11.21 15.26
CA LYS A 262 5.31 11.85 14.04
C LYS A 262 6.40 11.84 12.98
N ALA A 263 5.99 11.62 11.74
CA ALA A 263 6.88 11.64 10.58
C ALA A 263 6.25 12.42 9.43
N SER A 264 7.11 12.94 8.56
CA SER A 264 6.73 13.55 7.29
C SER A 264 7.72 13.10 6.21
N LEU A 265 7.22 12.84 5.00
CA LEU A 265 8.00 12.41 3.83
C LEU A 265 8.26 13.56 2.85
N GLY A 266 8.43 14.80 3.35
CA GLY A 266 8.62 16.02 2.56
C GLY A 266 9.94 16.11 1.81
N ALA A 267 10.54 17.31 1.75
CA ALA A 267 11.84 17.59 1.11
C ALA A 267 13.01 16.79 1.71
N GLY A 268 12.76 16.19 2.83
CA GLY A 268 13.54 15.17 3.51
C GLY A 268 12.64 14.48 4.50
N ILE A 269 13.07 13.35 5.02
CA ILE A 269 12.34 12.66 6.08
C ILE A 269 12.50 13.49 7.36
N PHE A 270 11.38 13.97 7.93
CA PHE A 270 11.34 14.53 9.26
C PHE A 270 10.71 13.51 10.21
N VAL A 271 11.33 13.31 11.36
CA VAL A 271 10.78 12.47 12.42
C VAL A 271 10.93 13.17 13.77
N SER A 272 9.91 13.01 14.64
CA SER A 272 9.96 13.48 16.01
C SER A 272 9.17 12.53 16.90
N GLY A 273 9.81 11.90 17.89
CA GLY A 273 9.17 10.92 18.76
C GLY A 273 10.12 10.13 19.62
N ALA A 274 9.60 9.06 20.24
CA ALA A 274 10.38 8.13 21.03
C ALA A 274 11.02 7.07 20.15
N LEU A 275 12.29 6.82 20.37
CA LEU A 275 13.12 5.84 19.68
C LEU A 275 13.65 4.82 20.70
N ASP A 276 13.48 3.55 20.39
CA ASP A 276 14.17 2.43 21.06
C ASP A 276 14.93 1.65 19.98
N LEU A 277 16.22 1.45 20.17
CA LEU A 277 17.09 0.76 19.24
C LEU A 277 17.95 -0.24 20.02
N LYS A 278 18.00 -1.49 19.54
CA LYS A 278 18.79 -2.56 20.12
C LYS A 278 19.57 -3.30 19.05
N SER A 279 20.83 -3.59 19.35
CA SER A 279 21.68 -4.43 18.52
C SER A 279 22.48 -5.38 19.39
N PRO A 280 22.58 -6.66 19.05
CA PRO A 280 23.46 -7.60 19.74
C PRO A 280 24.95 -7.31 19.45
N SER A 281 25.27 -6.57 18.38
CA SER A 281 26.62 -6.18 18.00
C SER A 281 26.60 -4.92 17.17
N VAL A 282 27.13 -3.83 17.73
CA VAL A 282 27.27 -2.54 17.02
C VAL A 282 28.01 -2.71 15.70
N ARG A 283 29.10 -3.50 15.70
CA ARG A 283 29.87 -3.77 14.49
C ARG A 283 28.99 -4.35 13.38
N ARG A 284 28.29 -5.46 13.69
CA ARG A 284 27.41 -6.13 12.72
C ARG A 284 26.30 -5.21 12.20
N ALA A 285 25.72 -4.39 13.08
CA ALA A 285 24.72 -3.41 12.68
C ALA A 285 25.27 -2.34 11.73
N LEU A 286 26.48 -1.81 12.01
CA LEU A 286 27.12 -0.82 11.15
C LEU A 286 27.55 -1.43 9.80
N GLU A 287 28.12 -2.63 9.78
CA GLU A 287 28.45 -3.34 8.54
C GLU A 287 27.19 -3.60 7.69
N TRP A 288 26.14 -4.09 8.32
CA TRP A 288 24.87 -4.35 7.64
C TRP A 288 24.24 -3.06 7.11
N SER A 289 24.25 -1.97 7.90
CA SER A 289 23.73 -0.67 7.47
C SER A 289 24.60 0.02 6.42
N ARG A 290 25.83 -0.50 6.18
CA ARG A 290 26.87 0.15 5.35
C ARG A 290 27.20 1.56 5.81
N ALA A 291 27.10 1.81 7.11
CA ALA A 291 27.56 3.07 7.68
C ALA A 291 29.09 3.17 7.51
N ASP A 292 29.57 4.31 7.02
CA ASP A 292 31.01 4.57 6.88
C ASP A 292 31.66 4.91 8.22
N ILE A 293 31.38 4.06 9.22
CA ILE A 293 31.92 4.17 10.57
C ILE A 293 32.60 2.83 10.90
N LYS A 294 33.89 2.88 11.17
CA LYS A 294 34.65 1.71 11.61
C LYS A 294 34.71 1.70 13.13
N PRO A 295 33.84 0.93 13.81
CA PRO A 295 33.89 0.85 15.26
C PRO A 295 35.16 0.12 15.71
N GLY A 296 35.68 0.48 16.89
CA GLY A 296 36.76 -0.26 17.55
C GLY A 296 36.38 -1.73 17.79
N GLU A 297 37.38 -2.58 18.01
CA GLU A 297 37.20 -4.04 18.14
C GLU A 297 36.33 -4.48 19.33
N ALA A 298 36.16 -3.62 20.31
CA ALA A 298 35.56 -3.92 21.60
C ALA A 298 34.06 -3.53 21.73
N LEU A 299 33.36 -3.11 20.64
CA LEU A 299 31.97 -2.71 20.73
C LEU A 299 31.04 -3.92 20.52
N GLY A 300 30.40 -4.35 21.60
CA GLY A 300 29.43 -5.47 21.63
C GLY A 300 27.98 -5.02 21.48
N ALA A 301 27.13 -5.37 22.45
CA ALA A 301 25.71 -5.07 22.43
C ALA A 301 25.42 -3.59 22.65
N LEU A 302 24.41 -3.07 21.95
CA LEU A 302 23.91 -1.70 22.09
C LEU A 302 22.42 -1.73 22.45
N GLU A 303 22.06 -0.95 23.47
CA GLU A 303 20.69 -0.51 23.68
C GLU A 303 20.68 1.02 23.76
N LEU A 304 19.75 1.64 23.02
CA LEU A 304 19.60 3.09 22.97
C LEU A 304 18.13 3.44 23.08
N THR A 305 17.81 4.33 24.00
CA THR A 305 16.48 4.96 24.06
C THR A 305 16.67 6.48 24.05
N ALA A 306 15.86 7.20 23.29
CA ALA A 306 15.93 8.64 23.19
C ALA A 306 14.60 9.24 22.70
N LYS A 307 14.42 10.54 22.91
CA LYS A 307 13.52 11.35 22.11
C LYS A 307 14.28 11.89 20.92
N VAL A 308 13.95 11.42 19.74
CA VAL A 308 14.59 11.84 18.50
C VAL A 308 13.83 12.98 17.84
N THR A 309 14.53 13.97 17.36
CA THR A 309 14.06 14.93 16.36
C THR A 309 15.09 14.94 15.25
N ALA A 310 14.74 14.45 14.08
CA ALA A 310 15.65 14.33 12.97
C ALA A 310 15.08 14.97 11.69
N GLU A 311 15.94 15.69 11.01
CA GLU A 311 15.82 16.28 9.69
C GLU A 311 16.91 15.70 8.79
N PRO A 312 16.89 15.88 7.47
CA PRO A 312 17.85 15.25 6.57
C PRO A 312 19.32 15.49 6.91
N THR A 313 19.63 16.64 7.49
CA THR A 313 21.02 17.06 7.79
C THR A 313 21.31 17.20 9.27
N LYS A 314 20.31 17.02 10.13
CA LYS A 314 20.44 17.21 11.57
C LYS A 314 19.63 16.17 12.32
N ALA A 315 20.23 15.61 13.35
CA ALA A 315 19.53 14.75 14.30
C ALA A 315 19.85 15.23 15.71
N LYS A 316 18.81 15.30 16.54
CA LYS A 316 18.90 15.63 17.95
C LYS A 316 18.33 14.45 18.75
N LEU A 317 19.06 14.01 19.76
CA LEU A 317 18.63 12.97 20.70
C LEU A 317 18.55 13.58 22.08
N ASP A 318 17.35 13.84 22.55
CA ASP A 318 17.08 14.28 23.91
C ASP A 318 16.79 13.06 24.80
N ASP A 319 17.02 13.20 26.10
CA ASP A 319 16.81 12.14 27.10
C ASP A 319 17.50 10.82 26.70
N LEU A 320 18.69 10.96 26.07
CA LEU A 320 19.44 9.81 25.57
C LEU A 320 19.93 8.94 26.74
N ILE A 321 19.55 7.69 26.69
CA ILE A 321 20.13 6.62 27.51
C ILE A 321 20.75 5.61 26.53
N VAL A 322 22.05 5.44 26.63
CA VAL A 322 22.78 4.47 25.83
C VAL A 322 23.46 3.46 26.74
N MET A 323 23.33 2.20 26.42
CA MET A 323 24.09 1.11 27.04
C MET A 323 24.90 0.41 25.96
N ILE A 324 26.22 0.40 26.13
CA ILE A 324 27.12 -0.36 25.26
C ILE A 324 27.80 -1.38 26.16
N ASP A 325 27.57 -2.66 25.90
CA ASP A 325 27.93 -3.78 26.76
C ASP A 325 27.35 -3.59 28.20
N ARG A 326 28.17 -3.18 29.15
CA ARG A 326 27.76 -2.91 30.54
C ARG A 326 27.92 -1.44 30.92
N ASN A 327 28.34 -0.60 29.98
CA ASN A 327 28.60 0.81 30.26
C ASN A 327 27.35 1.62 29.88
N ARG A 328 26.89 2.45 30.81
CA ARG A 328 25.74 3.32 30.63
C ARG A 328 26.19 4.75 30.44
N GLY A 329 25.70 5.38 29.38
CA GLY A 329 25.80 6.81 29.13
C GLY A 329 24.41 7.45 29.19
N ILE A 330 24.37 8.70 29.66
CA ILE A 330 23.16 9.54 29.67
C ILE A 330 23.57 10.90 29.11
N GLY A 331 22.76 11.49 28.25
CA GLY A 331 23.08 12.78 27.66
C GLY A 331 22.07 13.32 26.67
N VAL A 332 22.52 14.26 25.89
CA VAL A 332 21.89 14.87 24.73
C VAL A 332 22.92 14.85 23.61
N LEU A 333 22.50 14.53 22.42
CA LEU A 333 23.36 14.51 21.24
C LEU A 333 22.76 15.38 20.14
#